data_39caa6fe0aa9406f0d616968462035ca
#
_entry.id   39caa6fe0aa9406f0d616968462035ca
#
_cell.length_a   1.000
_cell.length_b   1.000
_cell.length_c   1.000
_cell.angle_alpha   90.00
_cell.angle_beta   90.00
_cell.angle_gamma   90.00
#
_symmetry.space_group_name_H-M   'P 1'
#
loop_
_entity.id
_entity.type
_entity.pdbx_description
1 polymer ?
#
loop_
_entity_poly.entity_id
_entity_poly.type
_entity_poly.pdbx_seq_one_letter_code
_entity_poly.pdbx_strand_id
1 'polypeptide(L)'
;MGTTSKTNPPVTLHQRHLLGIEGMPVNEIEALLARSHFFASVIDGSIPDSDIPKSLAGKTVVNLFFENSTRTRVSFEVAAKKLGGSVLNIAVSGSSVKKGETLIDTATTLNAMHPDILVIRHHAAGAPLLLSRHVDAAVINAGDGRHEHPTQ
;
A
#
# COMPACT_ATOMS: atom_id res chain seq x y z
N MET A 1 4.51 -9.23 32.52
CA MET A 1 4.21 -7.87 32.06
C MET A 1 5.32 -7.45 31.11
N GLY A 2 5.12 -7.66 29.80
CA GLY A 2 6.10 -7.24 28.79
C GLY A 2 5.99 -5.73 28.60
N THR A 3 7.09 -5.03 28.84
CA THR A 3 7.21 -3.61 28.48
C THR A 3 7.11 -3.51 26.95
N THR A 4 5.95 -3.10 26.45
CA THR A 4 5.80 -2.71 25.05
C THR A 4 6.74 -1.54 24.79
N SER A 5 7.78 -1.78 24.00
CA SER A 5 8.69 -0.74 23.54
C SER A 5 7.88 0.33 22.83
N LYS A 6 7.86 1.55 23.38
CA LYS A 6 7.20 2.72 22.77
C LYS A 6 7.95 3.23 21.52
N THR A 7 9.01 2.54 21.11
CA THR A 7 9.81 2.95 19.96
C THR A 7 9.28 2.29 18.69
N ASN A 8 9.10 3.09 17.64
CA ASN A 8 8.79 2.61 16.31
C ASN A 8 9.99 1.82 15.76
N PRO A 9 9.92 0.47 15.63
CA PRO A 9 11.07 -0.31 15.19
C PRO A 9 11.43 0.01 13.74
N PRO A 10 12.73 0.09 13.40
CA PRO A 10 13.14 0.25 12.02
C PRO A 10 12.78 -1.00 11.21
N VAL A 11 12.30 -0.80 10.00
CA VAL A 11 12.07 -1.87 9.03
C VAL A 11 12.87 -1.55 7.78
N THR A 12 13.73 -2.46 7.37
CA THR A 12 14.43 -2.41 6.09
C THR A 12 13.91 -3.55 5.23
N LEU A 13 13.33 -3.23 4.09
CA LEU A 13 12.90 -4.20 3.09
C LEU A 13 13.90 -4.18 1.93
N HIS A 14 14.28 -5.35 1.46
CA HIS A 14 15.16 -5.47 0.29
C HIS A 14 14.39 -5.25 -1.02
N GLN A 15 13.08 -5.51 -0.99
CA GLN A 15 12.23 -5.36 -2.14
C GLN A 15 11.60 -3.95 -2.18
N ARG A 16 11.59 -3.36 -3.36
CA ARG A 16 10.96 -2.05 -3.59
C ARG A 16 9.44 -2.13 -3.56
N HIS A 17 8.88 -3.26 -3.96
CA HIS A 17 7.45 -3.50 -4.10
C HIS A 17 7.00 -4.55 -3.08
N LEU A 18 5.78 -4.40 -2.56
CA LEU A 18 5.13 -5.41 -1.72
C LEU A 18 4.04 -6.10 -2.56
N LEU A 19 4.44 -7.13 -3.31
CA LEU A 19 3.55 -7.82 -4.25
C LEU A 19 2.93 -9.08 -3.66
N GLY A 20 3.62 -9.74 -2.73
CA GLY A 20 3.23 -10.98 -2.07
C GLY A 20 4.12 -11.27 -0.87
N ILE A 21 3.87 -12.39 -0.21
CA ILE A 21 4.68 -12.89 0.92
C ILE A 21 5.68 -13.94 0.45
N GLU A 22 5.36 -14.63 -0.66
CA GLU A 22 6.25 -15.65 -1.21
C GLU A 22 7.64 -15.08 -1.50
N GLY A 23 8.68 -15.75 -0.99
CA GLY A 23 10.07 -15.34 -1.15
C GLY A 23 10.52 -14.15 -0.29
N MET A 24 9.64 -13.60 0.55
CA MET A 24 10.05 -12.58 1.52
C MET A 24 10.84 -13.22 2.67
N PRO A 25 12.01 -12.68 3.05
CA PRO A 25 12.77 -13.17 4.20
C PRO A 25 11.95 -13.09 5.50
N VAL A 26 12.04 -14.13 6.33
CA VAL A 26 11.26 -14.22 7.59
C VAL A 26 11.51 -13.02 8.50
N ASN A 27 12.76 -12.55 8.60
CA ASN A 27 13.11 -11.39 9.40
C ASN A 27 12.45 -10.09 8.91
N GLU A 28 12.15 -9.97 7.61
CA GLU A 28 11.40 -8.81 7.08
C GLU A 28 9.92 -8.90 7.46
N ILE A 29 9.33 -10.10 7.39
CA ILE A 29 7.96 -10.34 7.83
C ILE A 29 7.82 -10.02 9.32
N GLU A 30 8.73 -10.52 10.16
CA GLU A 30 8.75 -10.25 11.60
C GLU A 30 8.90 -8.75 11.90
N ALA A 31 9.77 -8.05 11.16
CA ALA A 31 9.93 -6.61 11.30
C ALA A 31 8.68 -5.83 10.92
N LEU A 32 7.97 -6.23 9.85
CA LEU A 32 6.67 -5.65 9.48
C LEU A 32 5.61 -5.89 10.56
N LEU A 33 5.54 -7.10 11.11
CA LEU A 33 4.61 -7.44 12.19
C LEU A 33 4.92 -6.64 13.47
N ALA A 34 6.19 -6.55 13.86
CA ALA A 34 6.59 -5.75 15.02
C ALA A 34 6.22 -4.28 14.85
N ARG A 35 6.39 -3.72 13.63
CA ARG A 35 5.98 -2.37 13.31
C ARG A 35 4.46 -2.20 13.31
N SER A 36 3.71 -3.20 12.87
CA SER A 36 2.24 -3.17 12.92
C SER A 36 1.70 -3.10 14.35
N HIS A 37 2.35 -3.77 15.30
CA HIS A 37 2.02 -3.67 16.72
C HIS A 37 2.22 -2.26 17.29
N PHE A 38 3.28 -1.56 16.88
CA PHE A 38 3.45 -0.15 17.25
C PHE A 38 2.27 0.69 16.77
N PHE A 39 1.86 0.57 15.50
CA PHE A 39 0.72 1.30 14.97
C PHE A 39 -0.63 0.88 15.57
N ALA A 40 -0.79 -0.39 15.97
CA ALA A 40 -1.97 -0.83 16.72
C ALA A 40 -2.09 -0.08 18.05
N SER A 41 -0.97 0.15 18.75
CA SER A 41 -0.94 0.94 19.99
C SER A 41 -1.23 2.43 19.78
N VAL A 42 -1.00 2.95 18.58
CA VAL A 42 -1.47 4.30 18.22
C VAL A 42 -2.98 4.32 18.00
N ILE A 43 -3.52 3.28 17.36
CA ILE A 43 -4.96 3.19 17.06
C ILE A 43 -5.79 3.04 18.34
N ASP A 44 -5.32 2.27 19.32
CA ASP A 44 -5.99 2.08 20.61
C ASP A 44 -5.77 3.24 21.59
N GLY A 45 -4.98 4.24 21.23
CA GLY A 45 -4.70 5.43 22.04
C GLY A 45 -3.62 5.24 23.11
N SER A 46 -2.94 4.10 23.16
CA SER A 46 -1.81 3.84 24.08
C SER A 46 -0.56 4.65 23.71
N ILE A 47 -0.46 5.07 22.45
CA ILE A 47 0.58 5.95 21.92
C ILE A 47 -0.12 7.15 21.27
N PRO A 48 0.31 8.39 21.58
CA PRO A 48 -0.30 9.60 20.99
C PRO A 48 -0.09 9.69 19.48
N ASP A 49 -1.06 10.27 18.77
CA ASP A 49 -0.96 10.54 17.32
C ASP A 49 0.25 11.44 16.96
N SER A 50 0.72 12.27 17.91
CA SER A 50 1.94 13.09 17.77
C SER A 50 3.21 12.25 17.52
N ASP A 51 3.23 11.02 18.00
CA ASP A 51 4.38 10.14 17.92
C ASP A 51 4.41 9.34 16.59
N ILE A 52 3.38 9.52 15.76
CA ILE A 52 3.34 8.94 14.41
C ILE A 52 4.38 9.63 13.53
N PRO A 53 5.36 8.89 12.98
CA PRO A 53 6.33 9.47 12.08
C PRO A 53 5.65 9.95 10.80
N LYS A 54 5.93 11.17 10.37
CA LYS A 54 5.42 11.73 9.11
C LYS A 54 6.30 11.29 7.93
N SER A 55 6.55 9.99 7.83
CA SER A 55 7.46 9.39 6.85
C SER A 55 7.01 9.54 5.39
N LEU A 56 5.75 9.89 5.16
CA LEU A 56 5.21 10.19 3.83
C LEU A 56 4.98 11.69 3.59
N ALA A 57 5.56 12.57 4.41
CA ALA A 57 5.46 14.01 4.17
C ALA A 57 6.05 14.37 2.79
N GLY A 58 5.27 15.08 1.98
CA GLY A 58 5.64 15.43 0.60
C GLY A 58 5.52 14.29 -0.42
N LYS A 59 5.04 13.11 0.01
CA LYS A 59 4.84 11.94 -0.86
C LYS A 59 3.39 11.82 -1.32
N THR A 60 3.20 11.30 -2.53
CA THR A 60 1.90 11.04 -3.13
C THR A 60 1.63 9.54 -3.19
N VAL A 61 0.51 9.12 -2.60
CA VAL A 61 0.00 7.75 -2.64
C VAL A 61 -1.23 7.70 -3.53
N VAL A 62 -1.22 6.81 -4.51
CA VAL A 62 -2.39 6.55 -5.38
C VAL A 62 -3.00 5.22 -5.01
N ASN A 63 -4.26 5.23 -4.60
CA ASN A 63 -5.07 4.02 -4.42
C ASN A 63 -5.84 3.74 -5.73
N LEU A 64 -5.40 2.74 -6.47
CA LEU A 64 -5.99 2.32 -7.75
C LEU A 64 -6.81 1.04 -7.56
N PHE A 65 -8.13 1.17 -7.55
CA PHE A 65 -9.03 0.07 -7.25
C PHE A 65 -9.93 -0.25 -8.45
N PHE A 66 -9.75 -1.44 -9.01
CA PHE A 66 -10.59 -2.01 -10.08
C PHE A 66 -11.76 -2.81 -9.54
N GLU A 67 -11.76 -3.10 -8.25
CA GLU A 67 -12.86 -3.76 -7.53
C GLU A 67 -13.34 -2.88 -6.38
N ASN A 68 -14.63 -2.96 -6.08
CA ASN A 68 -15.21 -2.27 -4.94
C ASN A 68 -14.72 -2.90 -3.63
N SER A 69 -13.88 -2.18 -2.91
CA SER A 69 -13.42 -2.56 -1.57
C SER A 69 -13.29 -1.33 -0.69
N THR A 70 -14.39 -0.93 -0.10
CA THR A 70 -14.43 0.27 0.76
C THR A 70 -13.46 0.14 1.95
N ARG A 71 -13.49 -1.00 2.64
CA ARG A 71 -12.63 -1.22 3.82
C ARG A 71 -11.14 -1.10 3.47
N THR A 72 -10.67 -1.85 2.46
CA THR A 72 -9.26 -1.85 2.07
C THR A 72 -8.82 -0.48 1.60
N ARG A 73 -9.60 0.18 0.73
CA ARG A 73 -9.28 1.52 0.23
C ARG A 73 -9.18 2.54 1.36
N VAL A 74 -10.15 2.56 2.26
CA VAL A 74 -10.17 3.50 3.40
C VAL A 74 -9.01 3.21 4.35
N SER A 75 -8.66 1.94 4.60
CA SER A 75 -7.51 1.59 5.45
C SER A 75 -6.20 2.17 4.91
N PHE A 76 -5.93 2.00 3.61
CA PHE A 76 -4.74 2.57 2.98
C PHE A 76 -4.77 4.11 2.96
N GLU A 77 -5.93 4.70 2.71
CA GLU A 77 -6.08 6.16 2.73
C GLU A 77 -5.78 6.74 4.12
N VAL A 78 -6.38 6.18 5.17
CA VAL A 78 -6.15 6.63 6.55
C VAL A 78 -4.69 6.45 6.96
N ALA A 79 -4.10 5.30 6.64
CA ALA A 79 -2.69 5.03 6.93
C ALA A 79 -1.75 6.05 6.27
N ALA A 80 -1.93 6.31 4.98
CA ALA A 80 -1.11 7.26 4.25
C ALA A 80 -1.27 8.70 4.78
N LYS A 81 -2.50 9.13 5.09
CA LYS A 81 -2.77 10.45 5.69
C LYS A 81 -2.17 10.60 7.08
N LYS A 82 -2.27 9.58 7.94
CA LYS A 82 -1.64 9.59 9.27
C LYS A 82 -0.12 9.71 9.17
N LEU A 83 0.50 9.10 8.16
CA LEU A 83 1.92 9.22 7.86
C LEU A 83 2.32 10.54 7.16
N GLY A 84 1.36 11.44 6.90
CA GLY A 84 1.60 12.78 6.34
C GLY A 84 1.61 12.82 4.81
N GLY A 85 1.20 11.75 4.11
CA GLY A 85 1.14 11.68 2.66
C GLY A 85 -0.12 12.31 2.06
N SER A 86 -0.01 12.75 0.81
CA SER A 86 -1.16 13.11 -0.04
C SER A 86 -1.74 11.85 -0.65
N VAL A 87 -3.07 11.72 -0.70
CA VAL A 87 -3.73 10.51 -1.21
C VAL A 87 -4.69 10.83 -2.34
N LEU A 88 -4.57 10.12 -3.44
CA LEU A 88 -5.50 10.12 -4.55
C LEU A 88 -6.20 8.76 -4.62
N ASN A 89 -7.53 8.76 -4.58
CA ASN A 89 -8.33 7.55 -4.75
C ASN A 89 -8.90 7.50 -6.16
N ILE A 90 -8.52 6.49 -6.92
CA ILE A 90 -9.00 6.25 -8.28
C ILE A 90 -9.80 4.94 -8.25
N ALA A 91 -11.10 5.07 -8.43
CA ALA A 91 -11.97 3.93 -8.67
C ALA A 91 -12.15 3.79 -10.19
N VAL A 92 -11.57 2.74 -10.75
CA VAL A 92 -11.76 2.42 -12.16
C VAL A 92 -13.12 1.74 -12.30
N SER A 93 -14.15 2.53 -12.59
CA SER A 93 -15.45 1.97 -12.90
C SER A 93 -15.37 1.24 -14.25
N GLY A 94 -16.18 0.18 -14.44
CA GLY A 94 -16.19 -0.59 -15.67
C GLY A 94 -16.47 0.21 -16.97
N SER A 95 -16.69 1.52 -16.88
CA SER A 95 -16.80 2.43 -18.00
C SER A 95 -15.47 2.76 -18.68
N SER A 96 -14.36 2.83 -17.94
CA SER A 96 -13.02 3.09 -18.52
C SER A 96 -12.50 1.85 -19.25
N VAL A 97 -12.75 0.65 -18.69
CA VAL A 97 -12.44 -0.64 -19.33
C VAL A 97 -13.30 -0.83 -20.60
N LYS A 98 -14.55 -0.35 -20.61
CA LYS A 98 -15.42 -0.38 -21.80
C LYS A 98 -14.93 0.50 -22.95
N LYS A 99 -14.00 1.44 -22.71
CA LYS A 99 -13.39 2.29 -23.76
C LYS A 99 -12.13 1.69 -24.37
N GLY A 100 -11.79 0.43 -24.03
CA GLY A 100 -10.61 -0.25 -24.58
C GLY A 100 -9.28 0.15 -23.93
N GLU A 101 -9.29 0.90 -22.84
CA GLU A 101 -8.10 1.27 -22.08
C GLU A 101 -7.54 0.03 -21.37
N THR A 102 -6.25 -0.25 -21.61
CA THR A 102 -5.55 -1.37 -20.96
C THR A 102 -5.01 -0.98 -19.60
N LEU A 103 -4.67 -1.98 -18.77
CA LEU A 103 -4.02 -1.76 -17.49
C LEU A 103 -2.67 -1.02 -17.67
N ILE A 104 -1.96 -1.27 -18.76
CA ILE A 104 -0.68 -0.61 -19.08
C ILE A 104 -0.92 0.86 -19.44
N ASP A 105 -1.98 1.18 -20.18
CA ASP A 105 -2.32 2.57 -20.51
C ASP A 105 -2.62 3.37 -19.24
N THR A 106 -3.39 2.78 -18.33
CA THR A 106 -3.68 3.35 -17.00
C THR A 106 -2.37 3.54 -16.22
N ALA A 107 -1.47 2.56 -16.21
CA ALA A 107 -0.17 2.63 -15.56
C ALA A 107 0.67 3.78 -16.12
N THR A 108 0.78 3.90 -17.43
CA THR A 108 1.55 4.95 -18.13
C THR A 108 1.02 6.33 -17.78
N THR A 109 -0.31 6.49 -17.79
CA THR A 109 -0.97 7.75 -17.41
C THR A 109 -0.67 8.13 -15.96
N LEU A 110 -0.75 7.17 -15.04
CA LEU A 110 -0.44 7.40 -13.63
C LEU A 110 1.04 7.69 -13.41
N ASN A 111 1.92 6.99 -14.11
CA ASN A 111 3.37 7.19 -14.00
C ASN A 111 3.79 8.62 -14.42
N ALA A 112 3.11 9.21 -15.40
CA ALA A 112 3.33 10.59 -15.81
C ALA A 112 2.97 11.63 -14.72
N MET A 113 2.20 11.23 -13.70
CA MET A 113 1.89 12.07 -12.53
C MET A 113 2.91 11.90 -11.39
N HIS A 114 3.92 11.06 -11.58
CA HIS A 114 5.01 10.79 -10.63
C HIS A 114 4.56 10.48 -9.20
N PRO A 115 3.65 9.48 -8.98
CA PRO A 115 3.33 9.06 -7.63
C PRO A 115 4.53 8.35 -6.98
N ASP A 116 4.65 8.44 -5.65
CA ASP A 116 5.69 7.72 -4.91
C ASP A 116 5.26 6.28 -4.60
N ILE A 117 3.97 6.08 -4.33
CA ILE A 117 3.40 4.77 -3.98
C ILE A 117 2.11 4.55 -4.78
N LEU A 118 1.98 3.36 -5.33
CA LEU A 118 0.77 2.87 -5.99
C LEU A 118 0.22 1.66 -5.23
N VAL A 119 -0.95 1.81 -4.62
CA VAL A 119 -1.68 0.71 -4.00
C VAL A 119 -2.71 0.22 -5.00
N ILE A 120 -2.59 -1.03 -5.44
CA ILE A 120 -3.49 -1.59 -6.45
C ILE A 120 -4.31 -2.76 -5.92
N ARG A 121 -5.62 -2.74 -6.23
CA ARG A 121 -6.50 -3.89 -6.13
C ARG A 121 -7.11 -4.20 -7.49
N HIS A 122 -6.96 -5.44 -7.95
CA HIS A 122 -7.41 -5.88 -9.27
C HIS A 122 -8.00 -7.30 -9.23
N HIS A 123 -8.95 -7.60 -10.11
CA HIS A 123 -9.56 -8.93 -10.19
C HIS A 123 -8.65 -10.00 -10.81
N ALA A 124 -7.69 -9.61 -11.64
CA ALA A 124 -6.76 -10.53 -12.27
C ALA A 124 -5.49 -10.70 -11.45
N ALA A 125 -5.11 -11.95 -11.17
CA ALA A 125 -3.84 -12.30 -10.55
C ALA A 125 -2.66 -11.82 -11.41
N GLY A 126 -1.60 -11.32 -10.75
CA GLY A 126 -0.41 -10.78 -11.42
C GLY A 126 -0.52 -9.34 -11.91
N ALA A 127 -1.67 -8.69 -11.80
CA ALA A 127 -1.83 -7.28 -12.18
C ALA A 127 -0.87 -6.34 -11.44
N PRO A 128 -0.67 -6.45 -10.11
CA PRO A 128 0.34 -5.65 -9.38
C PRO A 128 1.76 -5.88 -9.90
N LEU A 129 2.12 -7.13 -10.20
CA LEU A 129 3.42 -7.47 -10.77
C LEU A 129 3.60 -6.86 -12.16
N LEU A 130 2.57 -6.89 -13.01
CA LEU A 130 2.61 -6.24 -14.31
C LEU A 130 2.85 -4.74 -14.16
N LEU A 131 2.09 -4.06 -13.29
CA LEU A 131 2.24 -2.63 -13.04
C LEU A 131 3.62 -2.27 -12.49
N SER A 132 4.18 -3.06 -11.58
CA SER A 132 5.49 -2.78 -10.99
C SER A 132 6.63 -2.70 -12.02
N ARG A 133 6.43 -3.25 -13.22
CA ARG A 133 7.38 -3.20 -14.34
C ARG A 133 7.19 -1.99 -15.25
N HIS A 134 6.12 -1.23 -15.07
CA HIS A 134 5.72 -0.11 -15.95
C HIS A 134 5.59 1.22 -15.22
N VAL A 135 5.83 1.24 -13.90
CA VAL A 135 5.77 2.48 -13.11
C VAL A 135 7.02 2.66 -12.25
N ASP A 136 7.36 3.92 -12.00
CA ASP A 136 8.47 4.30 -11.12
C ASP A 136 8.08 4.27 -9.63
N ALA A 137 6.79 4.22 -9.32
CA ALA A 137 6.26 4.16 -7.98
C ALA A 137 6.58 2.82 -7.29
N ALA A 138 6.69 2.81 -5.96
CA ALA A 138 6.62 1.58 -5.19
C ALA A 138 5.20 1.00 -5.26
N VAL A 139 5.05 -0.28 -5.62
CA VAL A 139 3.75 -0.93 -5.79
C VAL A 139 3.42 -1.79 -4.57
N ILE A 140 2.21 -1.61 -4.04
CA ILE A 140 1.65 -2.43 -2.96
C ILE A 140 0.42 -3.17 -3.49
N ASN A 141 0.43 -4.50 -3.40
CA ASN A 141 -0.69 -5.34 -3.74
C ASN A 141 -1.76 -5.29 -2.62
N ALA A 142 -2.94 -4.78 -2.94
CA ALA A 142 -4.10 -4.72 -2.04
C ALA A 142 -5.18 -5.76 -2.41
N GLY A 143 -4.76 -6.84 -3.05
CA GLY A 143 -5.55 -7.98 -3.51
C GLY A 143 -5.58 -8.09 -5.03
N ASP A 144 -5.17 -9.25 -5.56
CA ASP A 144 -5.19 -9.56 -6.97
C ASP A 144 -5.83 -10.93 -7.25
N GLY A 145 -7.12 -10.91 -7.38
CA GLY A 145 -7.92 -12.10 -7.68
C GLY A 145 -7.82 -13.15 -6.57
N ARG A 146 -7.34 -14.34 -6.92
CA ARG A 146 -7.13 -15.47 -5.99
C ARG A 146 -5.67 -15.65 -5.57
N HIS A 147 -4.81 -14.72 -5.95
CA HIS A 147 -3.37 -14.88 -5.73
C HIS A 147 -2.99 -14.45 -4.31
N GLU A 148 -2.83 -13.14 -4.04
CA GLU A 148 -2.38 -12.68 -2.73
C GLU A 148 -2.99 -11.33 -2.32
N HIS A 149 -2.95 -11.10 -1.00
CA HIS A 149 -3.18 -9.80 -0.37
C HIS A 149 -2.20 -9.68 0.81
N PRO A 150 -0.94 -9.31 0.57
CA PRO A 150 0.15 -9.42 1.55
C PRO A 150 -0.10 -8.68 2.86
N THR A 151 -0.91 -7.60 2.85
CA THR A 151 -1.25 -6.87 4.08
C THR A 151 -2.34 -7.53 4.91
N GLN A 152 -3.01 -8.56 4.43
CA GLN A 152 -4.00 -9.36 5.16
C GLN A 152 -3.44 -10.66 5.70
#